data_ad29842c3bdf4f299395982bea4eac99
#
_entry.id   ad29842c3bdf4f299395982bea4eac99
#
_cell.length_a   1.000
_cell.length_b   1.000
_cell.length_c   1.000
_cell.angle_alpha   90.00
_cell.angle_beta   90.00
_cell.angle_gamma   90.00
#
_symmetry.space_group_name_H-M   'P 1'
#
loop_
_entity.id
_entity.type
_entity.pdbx_description
1 polymer ?
#
loop_
_entity_poly.entity_id
_entity_poly.type
_entity_poly.pdbx_seq_one_letter_code
_entity_poly.pdbx_strand_id
1 'polypeptide(L)'
;MSAPESSTNTLQLLLRQVGVICVLIVVAYSGVKAVAEYFSGDSTNAGSVANPLDATEAEGAAVTASIADETEVPDGADIEQAEEEAPQTDPPVTESEASAPRVDGPPTANNPARVYIVGDSDAGTFGPYLQQLLDGTTVATTQLNYKVSSGLARPDFYNWPDQLAAALPVADPDIIVATFGGNDAQGLSAFEEELRFVIGDPVANEAEWSAEYTKRAGDVMDLLLEGGRTVIWVGIPNDDNPDVTARLAIQDRAAKAAAAARPDVTFIDTWARFSGREGNWAEFVIDPRDGEGKDVRAGDGFHLNVNGAEILALDIAQVVRDDLRARGANI
;
A
#
# COMPACT_ATOMS: atom_id res chain seq x y z
N MET A 1 -56.73 -24.95 -16.36
CA MET A 1 -56.88 -23.61 -15.79
C MET A 1 -55.81 -23.46 -14.74
N SER A 2 -54.64 -22.92 -15.09
CA SER A 2 -53.53 -22.71 -14.17
C SER A 2 -53.30 -21.19 -14.06
N ALA A 3 -53.37 -20.68 -12.87
CA ALA A 3 -53.19 -19.25 -12.57
C ALA A 3 -51.69 -18.87 -12.48
N PRO A 4 -51.29 -17.62 -12.72
CA PRO A 4 -49.90 -17.24 -12.81
C PRO A 4 -49.28 -16.87 -11.46
N GLU A 5 -48.22 -17.60 -11.05
CA GLU A 5 -47.32 -17.25 -9.94
C GLU A 5 -46.12 -16.41 -10.44
N SER A 6 -46.28 -15.15 -10.78
CA SER A 6 -45.11 -14.37 -11.18
C SER A 6 -45.00 -12.93 -10.68
N SER A 7 -45.96 -12.45 -9.90
CA SER A 7 -45.92 -11.01 -9.49
C SER A 7 -45.27 -10.74 -8.13
N THR A 8 -45.19 -11.73 -7.26
CA THR A 8 -44.68 -11.54 -5.88
C THR A 8 -43.13 -11.50 -5.80
N ASN A 9 -42.45 -12.23 -6.68
CA ASN A 9 -40.97 -12.26 -6.70
C ASN A 9 -40.36 -10.95 -7.24
N THR A 10 -41.00 -10.32 -8.23
CA THR A 10 -40.51 -9.08 -8.82
C THR A 10 -40.61 -7.91 -7.84
N LEU A 11 -41.67 -7.86 -7.03
CA LEU A 11 -41.86 -6.83 -6.02
C LEU A 11 -40.86 -6.94 -4.86
N GLN A 12 -40.51 -8.16 -4.45
CA GLN A 12 -39.51 -8.39 -3.41
C GLN A 12 -38.09 -8.08 -3.90
N LEU A 13 -37.76 -8.32 -5.16
CA LEU A 13 -36.48 -7.93 -5.77
C LEU A 13 -36.34 -6.41 -5.84
N LEU A 14 -37.39 -5.69 -6.27
CA LEU A 14 -37.42 -4.24 -6.35
C LEU A 14 -37.32 -3.59 -4.96
N LEU A 15 -37.96 -4.12 -3.95
CA LEU A 15 -37.85 -3.61 -2.57
C LEU A 15 -36.44 -3.82 -1.97
N ARG A 16 -35.76 -4.91 -2.34
CA ARG A 16 -34.35 -5.12 -1.93
C ARG A 16 -33.39 -4.15 -2.63
N GLN A 17 -33.58 -3.90 -3.92
CA GLN A 17 -32.73 -2.94 -4.66
C GLN A 17 -32.94 -1.50 -4.18
N VAL A 18 -34.15 -1.07 -3.88
CA VAL A 18 -34.44 0.25 -3.31
C VAL A 18 -33.85 0.39 -1.90
N GLY A 19 -33.88 -0.66 -1.09
CA GLY A 19 -33.27 -0.67 0.25
C GLY A 19 -31.75 -0.48 0.20
N VAL A 20 -31.06 -1.16 -0.73
CA VAL A 20 -29.60 -1.05 -0.90
C VAL A 20 -29.21 0.35 -1.42
N ILE A 21 -29.99 0.92 -2.36
CA ILE A 21 -29.73 2.29 -2.86
C ILE A 21 -29.92 3.33 -1.77
N CYS A 22 -30.94 3.20 -0.91
CA CYS A 22 -31.14 4.12 0.21
C CYS A 22 -30.01 4.04 1.25
N VAL A 23 -29.49 2.85 1.54
CA VAL A 23 -28.33 2.69 2.46
C VAL A 23 -27.07 3.30 1.87
N LEU A 24 -26.79 3.10 0.58
CA LEU A 24 -25.64 3.70 -0.10
C LEU A 24 -25.72 5.23 -0.16
N ILE A 25 -26.91 5.81 -0.35
CA ILE A 25 -27.11 7.26 -0.33
C ILE A 25 -26.92 7.83 1.08
N VAL A 26 -27.35 7.12 2.13
CA VAL A 26 -27.17 7.58 3.52
C VAL A 26 -25.69 7.52 3.92
N VAL A 27 -24.95 6.48 3.53
CA VAL A 27 -23.51 6.38 3.81
C VAL A 27 -22.72 7.43 3.05
N ALA A 28 -23.01 7.68 1.76
CA ALA A 28 -22.38 8.72 0.98
C ALA A 28 -22.69 10.13 1.51
N TYR A 29 -23.93 10.38 1.94
CA TYR A 29 -24.34 11.67 2.50
C TYR A 29 -23.73 11.93 3.88
N SER A 30 -23.56 10.91 4.70
CA SER A 30 -22.88 11.02 6.00
C SER A 30 -21.38 11.28 5.85
N GLY A 31 -20.71 10.65 4.87
CA GLY A 31 -19.31 10.90 4.55
C GLY A 31 -19.06 12.32 4.04
N VAL A 32 -19.88 12.80 3.11
CA VAL A 32 -19.77 14.18 2.58
C VAL A 32 -20.02 15.22 3.66
N LYS A 33 -20.92 14.95 4.62
CA LYS A 33 -21.21 15.89 5.71
C LYS A 33 -20.04 15.95 6.71
N ALA A 34 -19.42 14.84 7.03
CA ALA A 34 -18.23 14.78 7.90
C ALA A 34 -17.04 15.55 7.29
N VAL A 35 -16.82 15.43 5.99
CA VAL A 35 -15.78 16.19 5.27
C VAL A 35 -16.09 17.68 5.23
N ALA A 36 -17.34 18.07 5.01
CA ALA A 36 -17.75 19.50 4.98
C ALA A 36 -17.66 20.18 6.36
N GLU A 37 -17.93 19.45 7.45
CA GLU A 37 -17.79 19.96 8.81
C GLU A 37 -16.32 20.09 9.24
N TYR A 38 -15.43 19.24 8.72
CA TYR A 38 -13.99 19.33 8.96
C TYR A 38 -13.36 20.57 8.30
N PHE A 39 -13.86 21.02 7.16
CA PHE A 39 -13.37 22.22 6.46
C PHE A 39 -14.05 23.54 6.88
N SER A 40 -15.08 23.50 7.72
CA SER A 40 -15.81 24.70 8.19
C SER A 40 -15.61 25.03 9.67
N GLY A 41 -14.64 24.41 10.33
CA GLY A 41 -14.33 24.63 11.74
C GLY A 41 -13.85 26.05 12.04
N ASP A 42 -14.72 26.80 12.64
CA ASP A 42 -14.51 28.17 13.13
C ASP A 42 -13.59 28.18 14.36
N SER A 43 -12.52 28.96 14.26
CA SER A 43 -11.48 29.09 15.28
C SER A 43 -11.95 30.02 16.42
N THR A 44 -12.45 29.47 17.52
CA THR A 44 -12.41 30.17 18.83
C THR A 44 -12.53 29.15 19.98
N ASN A 45 -11.42 28.76 20.59
CA ASN A 45 -11.30 28.75 22.05
C ASN A 45 -9.84 28.49 22.50
N ALA A 46 -9.21 29.54 22.98
CA ALA A 46 -7.96 29.46 23.72
C ALA A 46 -8.25 29.09 25.18
N GLY A 47 -7.83 27.90 25.60
CA GLY A 47 -7.87 27.42 26.98
C GLY A 47 -6.51 26.87 27.40
N SER A 48 -5.78 27.67 28.13
CA SER A 48 -4.54 27.36 28.86
C SER A 48 -4.69 26.09 29.71
N VAL A 49 -3.79 25.12 29.57
CA VAL A 49 -3.53 24.10 30.58
C VAL A 49 -2.01 23.91 30.74
N ALA A 50 -1.61 23.98 32.01
CA ALA A 50 -0.27 24.04 32.53
C ALA A 50 0.57 22.79 32.31
N ASN A 51 1.87 23.01 32.17
CA ASN A 51 2.98 22.06 32.19
C ASN A 51 3.20 21.48 33.59
N PRO A 52 3.40 20.17 33.76
CA PRO A 52 4.09 19.64 34.92
C PRO A 52 5.35 18.87 34.55
N LEU A 53 6.46 19.55 34.56
CA LEU A 53 7.76 18.98 34.91
C LEU A 53 7.90 19.21 36.43
N ASP A 54 7.87 18.14 37.22
CA ASP A 54 8.64 17.86 38.39
C ASP A 54 8.03 16.68 39.18
N ALA A 55 8.82 15.64 39.36
CA ALA A 55 8.93 14.84 40.58
C ALA A 55 9.84 13.59 40.39
N THR A 56 11.06 13.74 40.81
CA THR A 56 11.95 12.92 41.65
C THR A 56 11.65 11.43 41.86
N GLU A 57 12.70 10.67 41.58
CA GLU A 57 13.29 9.46 42.20
C GLU A 57 12.56 8.80 43.41
N ALA A 58 12.43 7.44 43.33
CA ALA A 58 12.76 6.52 44.43
C ALA A 58 12.70 5.04 44.00
N GLU A 59 13.87 4.35 44.13
CA GLU A 59 14.13 3.00 44.66
C GLU A 59 13.15 1.86 44.33
N GLY A 60 13.46 0.75 43.65
CA GLY A 60 14.42 -0.27 44.04
C GLY A 60 13.74 -1.42 44.74
N ALA A 61 13.49 -2.57 44.02
CA ALA A 61 13.48 -3.88 44.66
C ALA A 61 13.61 -4.99 43.59
N ALA A 62 14.73 -5.68 43.70
CA ALA A 62 14.98 -6.95 42.98
C ALA A 62 14.19 -8.10 43.64
N VAL A 63 13.58 -8.97 42.79
CA VAL A 63 13.17 -10.32 43.19
C VAL A 63 13.72 -11.31 42.19
N THR A 64 14.70 -12.07 42.66
CA THR A 64 15.22 -13.30 42.07
C THR A 64 14.35 -14.48 42.48
N ALA A 65 13.96 -15.31 41.50
CA ALA A 65 13.72 -16.76 41.62
C ALA A 65 13.39 -17.28 40.22
N SER A 66 14.09 -18.17 39.70
CA SER A 66 14.44 -19.55 39.96
C SER A 66 14.17 -20.36 38.69
N ILE A 67 15.24 -20.90 38.16
CA ILE A 67 15.32 -21.78 37.00
C ILE A 67 14.58 -23.10 37.30
N ALA A 68 13.72 -23.56 36.39
CA ALA A 68 13.46 -24.97 36.22
C ALA A 68 13.35 -25.29 34.72
N ASP A 69 14.26 -26.10 34.32
CA ASP A 69 14.48 -26.88 33.12
C ASP A 69 13.21 -27.70 32.77
N GLU A 70 12.78 -27.66 31.51
CA GLU A 70 12.33 -28.85 30.79
C GLU A 70 12.15 -28.52 29.31
N THR A 71 12.94 -29.23 28.53
CA THR A 71 12.94 -29.36 27.08
C THR A 71 11.70 -30.09 26.62
N GLU A 72 10.89 -29.45 25.76
CA GLU A 72 10.17 -30.13 24.66
C GLU A 72 9.92 -29.12 23.55
N VAL A 73 10.47 -29.40 22.36
CA VAL A 73 10.20 -28.69 21.12
C VAL A 73 8.96 -29.31 20.51
N PRO A 74 7.86 -28.61 20.33
CA PRO A 74 6.79 -29.07 19.44
C PRO A 74 7.12 -28.63 18.02
N ASP A 75 7.20 -29.62 17.18
CA ASP A 75 7.23 -29.59 15.74
C ASP A 75 5.96 -28.89 15.20
N GLY A 76 6.16 -27.95 14.24
CA GLY A 76 5.14 -27.53 13.31
C GLY A 76 3.95 -26.74 13.90
N ALA A 77 4.15 -25.50 14.29
CA ALA A 77 3.02 -24.58 14.43
C ALA A 77 2.79 -23.85 13.09
N ASP A 78 1.77 -24.30 12.36
CA ASP A 78 1.11 -23.49 11.34
C ASP A 78 0.69 -22.16 11.99
N ILE A 79 1.35 -21.07 11.62
CA ILE A 79 0.87 -19.73 11.95
C ILE A 79 -0.27 -19.45 10.99
N GLU A 80 -1.47 -19.93 11.32
CA GLU A 80 -2.70 -19.33 10.83
C GLU A 80 -2.75 -17.92 11.41
N GLN A 81 -2.41 -16.94 10.60
CA GLN A 81 -2.74 -15.54 10.87
C GLN A 81 -4.28 -15.47 10.90
N ALA A 82 -4.84 -15.37 12.08
CA ALA A 82 -6.23 -15.00 12.25
C ALA A 82 -6.35 -13.50 11.97
N GLU A 83 -6.40 -13.14 10.69
CA GLU A 83 -6.89 -11.85 10.25
C GLU A 83 -8.41 -11.83 10.49
N GLU A 84 -8.85 -11.07 11.47
CA GLU A 84 -10.24 -10.63 11.57
C GLU A 84 -10.43 -9.52 10.52
N GLU A 85 -10.53 -9.95 9.25
CA GLU A 85 -10.82 -9.08 8.11
C GLU A 85 -12.20 -8.45 8.29
N ALA A 86 -12.23 -7.12 8.42
CA ALA A 86 -13.37 -6.38 7.90
C ALA A 86 -13.47 -6.70 6.38
N PRO A 87 -14.65 -7.04 5.83
CA PRO A 87 -14.76 -7.49 4.46
C PRO A 87 -14.34 -6.39 3.48
N GLN A 88 -13.07 -6.41 3.09
CA GLN A 88 -12.59 -5.63 1.96
C GLN A 88 -13.05 -6.36 0.71
N THR A 89 -14.14 -5.89 0.13
CA THR A 89 -14.53 -6.31 -1.22
C THR A 89 -13.47 -5.78 -2.18
N ASP A 90 -12.84 -6.69 -2.93
CA ASP A 90 -12.01 -6.31 -4.08
C ASP A 90 -12.78 -5.26 -4.90
N PRO A 91 -12.17 -4.13 -5.25
CA PRO A 91 -12.80 -3.19 -6.17
C PRO A 91 -13.12 -3.94 -7.46
N PRO A 92 -14.25 -3.65 -8.11
CA PRO A 92 -14.57 -4.28 -9.39
C PRO A 92 -13.39 -4.03 -10.33
N VAL A 93 -12.87 -5.09 -10.94
CA VAL A 93 -11.91 -4.98 -12.04
C VAL A 93 -12.61 -4.17 -13.13
N THR A 94 -12.33 -2.88 -13.16
CA THR A 94 -12.82 -2.00 -14.20
C THR A 94 -12.16 -2.50 -15.48
N GLU A 95 -12.96 -2.99 -16.45
CA GLU A 95 -12.45 -3.25 -17.79
C GLU A 95 -11.72 -1.97 -18.23
N SER A 96 -10.39 -2.08 -18.37
CA SER A 96 -9.55 -0.96 -18.76
C SER A 96 -9.96 -0.54 -20.17
N GLU A 97 -10.65 0.59 -20.31
CA GLU A 97 -10.87 1.19 -21.61
C GLU A 97 -9.51 1.49 -22.23
N ALA A 98 -9.33 1.11 -23.50
CA ALA A 98 -8.08 1.37 -24.23
C ALA A 98 -7.75 2.88 -24.16
N SER A 99 -6.52 3.18 -23.76
CA SER A 99 -6.07 4.56 -23.62
C SER A 99 -6.21 5.34 -24.93
N ALA A 100 -6.55 6.63 -24.84
CA ALA A 100 -6.63 7.52 -25.98
C ALA A 100 -5.29 7.55 -26.75
N PRO A 101 -5.28 7.79 -28.08
CA PRO A 101 -4.02 7.90 -28.83
C PRO A 101 -3.06 8.90 -28.20
N ARG A 102 -1.75 8.57 -28.19
CA ARG A 102 -0.71 9.48 -27.69
C ARG A 102 -0.56 10.67 -28.60
N VAL A 103 -0.30 11.82 -27.98
CA VAL A 103 0.09 13.05 -28.64
C VAL A 103 1.52 13.40 -28.19
N ASP A 104 2.43 13.62 -29.13
CA ASP A 104 3.79 14.03 -28.81
C ASP A 104 3.80 15.43 -28.19
N GLY A 105 4.63 15.62 -27.17
CA GLY A 105 4.82 16.92 -26.53
C GLY A 105 4.77 16.87 -24.99
N PRO A 106 4.95 18.02 -24.34
CA PRO A 106 4.91 18.09 -22.88
C PRO A 106 3.51 17.78 -22.34
N PRO A 107 3.41 17.26 -21.10
CA PRO A 107 2.15 17.04 -20.43
C PRO A 107 1.37 18.34 -20.25
N THR A 108 0.10 18.33 -20.66
CA THR A 108 -0.84 19.47 -20.56
C THR A 108 -2.24 18.95 -20.22
N ALA A 109 -3.19 19.83 -19.91
CA ALA A 109 -4.58 19.44 -19.67
C ALA A 109 -5.25 18.74 -20.88
N ASN A 110 -4.79 18.99 -22.11
CA ASN A 110 -5.31 18.32 -23.31
C ASN A 110 -4.49 17.07 -23.70
N ASN A 111 -3.34 16.88 -23.10
CA ASN A 111 -2.44 15.75 -23.30
C ASN A 111 -1.79 15.38 -21.95
N PRO A 112 -2.55 14.90 -20.96
CA PRO A 112 -2.01 14.58 -19.66
C PRO A 112 -1.07 13.37 -19.72
N ALA A 113 -0.03 13.36 -18.89
CA ALA A 113 0.80 12.19 -18.67
C ALA A 113 -0.04 11.09 -17.98
N ARG A 114 0.17 9.85 -18.35
CA ARG A 114 -0.52 8.69 -17.79
C ARG A 114 0.33 8.10 -16.67
N VAL A 115 -0.23 8.07 -15.47
CA VAL A 115 0.41 7.50 -14.28
C VAL A 115 -0.30 6.22 -13.89
N TYR A 116 0.41 5.10 -13.89
CA TYR A 116 -0.11 3.79 -13.49
C TYR A 116 0.40 3.46 -12.09
N ILE A 117 -0.53 3.36 -11.14
CA ILE A 117 -0.24 3.01 -9.75
C ILE A 117 -0.59 1.54 -9.59
N VAL A 118 0.38 0.71 -9.16
CA VAL A 118 0.20 -0.74 -9.15
C VAL A 118 0.87 -1.38 -7.94
N GLY A 119 0.24 -2.45 -7.41
CA GLY A 119 0.85 -3.21 -6.32
C GLY A 119 -0.12 -4.04 -5.48
N ASP A 120 0.31 -4.32 -4.26
CA ASP A 120 -0.45 -5.04 -3.24
C ASP A 120 -1.40 -4.11 -2.46
N SER A 121 -1.74 -4.46 -1.21
CA SER A 121 -2.59 -3.63 -0.34
C SER A 121 -2.00 -2.25 -0.05
N ASP A 122 -0.67 -2.11 -0.03
CA ASP A 122 -0.03 -0.81 0.16
C ASP A 122 -0.37 0.17 -0.97
N ALA A 123 -0.42 -0.30 -2.24
CA ALA A 123 -0.90 0.51 -3.35
C ALA A 123 -2.37 0.92 -3.16
N GLY A 124 -3.20 0.04 -2.63
CA GLY A 124 -4.59 0.36 -2.26
C GLY A 124 -4.67 1.39 -1.13
N THR A 125 -3.69 1.42 -0.24
CA THR A 125 -3.65 2.32 0.92
C THR A 125 -3.32 3.76 0.50
N PHE A 126 -2.22 4.00 -0.22
CA PHE A 126 -1.83 5.36 -0.61
C PHE A 126 -2.38 5.80 -1.98
N GLY A 127 -2.72 4.85 -2.84
CA GLY A 127 -3.09 5.10 -4.24
C GLY A 127 -4.23 6.09 -4.42
N PRO A 128 -5.37 6.01 -3.70
CA PRO A 128 -6.47 6.96 -3.82
C PRO A 128 -6.06 8.40 -3.52
N TYR A 129 -5.19 8.62 -2.51
CA TYR A 129 -4.68 9.95 -2.18
C TYR A 129 -3.71 10.47 -3.24
N LEU A 130 -2.86 9.59 -3.76
CA LEU A 130 -1.96 9.93 -4.86
C LEU A 130 -2.74 10.28 -6.14
N GLN A 131 -3.79 9.55 -6.48
CA GLN A 131 -4.68 9.87 -7.59
C GLN A 131 -5.26 11.29 -7.43
N GLN A 132 -5.82 11.60 -6.26
CA GLN A 132 -6.38 12.93 -5.99
C GLN A 132 -5.34 14.04 -6.17
N LEU A 133 -4.11 13.85 -5.70
CA LEU A 133 -3.02 14.83 -5.80
C LEU A 133 -2.54 15.04 -7.24
N LEU A 134 -2.51 13.99 -8.05
CA LEU A 134 -2.00 14.05 -9.42
C LEU A 134 -3.06 14.48 -10.42
N ASP A 135 -4.26 13.91 -10.37
CA ASP A 135 -5.39 14.29 -11.23
C ASP A 135 -5.78 15.76 -11.01
N GLY A 136 -5.67 16.26 -9.77
CA GLY A 136 -5.87 17.66 -9.44
C GLY A 136 -4.92 18.63 -10.14
N THR A 137 -3.78 18.14 -10.68
CA THR A 137 -2.86 18.97 -11.49
C THR A 137 -3.37 19.22 -12.90
N THR A 138 -4.31 18.42 -13.38
CA THR A 138 -4.85 18.37 -14.75
C THR A 138 -3.84 17.98 -15.84
N VAL A 139 -2.55 17.93 -15.54
CA VAL A 139 -1.49 17.54 -16.49
C VAL A 139 -1.08 16.08 -16.35
N ALA A 140 -1.72 15.36 -15.44
CA ALA A 140 -1.61 13.92 -15.26
C ALA A 140 -3.01 13.30 -15.19
N THR A 141 -3.11 12.03 -15.58
CA THR A 141 -4.28 11.17 -15.32
C THR A 141 -3.76 9.88 -14.69
N THR A 142 -4.48 9.37 -13.71
CA THR A 142 -4.04 8.22 -12.95
C THR A 142 -4.94 7.01 -13.15
N GLN A 143 -4.33 5.82 -13.14
CA GLN A 143 -5.03 4.54 -13.06
C GLN A 143 -4.44 3.77 -11.89
N LEU A 144 -5.29 3.26 -10.99
CA LEU A 144 -4.91 2.44 -9.85
C LEU A 144 -5.34 0.99 -10.10
N ASN A 145 -4.39 0.06 -9.97
CA ASN A 145 -4.62 -1.37 -10.03
C ASN A 145 -3.86 -2.07 -8.90
N TYR A 146 -4.58 -2.67 -7.97
CA TYR A 146 -3.97 -3.37 -6.86
C TYR A 146 -4.71 -4.66 -6.53
N LYS A 147 -3.99 -5.59 -5.90
CA LYS A 147 -4.54 -6.84 -5.41
C LYS A 147 -4.09 -7.05 -3.97
N VAL A 148 -5.04 -7.01 -3.03
CA VAL A 148 -4.76 -7.27 -1.61
C VAL A 148 -4.17 -8.66 -1.42
N SER A 149 -3.41 -8.85 -0.36
CA SER A 149 -2.76 -10.13 0.00
C SER A 149 -1.83 -10.72 -1.08
N SER A 150 -1.47 -9.94 -2.09
CA SER A 150 -0.54 -10.37 -3.16
C SER A 150 0.86 -9.80 -2.97
N GLY A 151 1.78 -10.24 -3.81
CA GLY A 151 3.18 -9.80 -3.81
C GLY A 151 4.00 -10.60 -4.82
N LEU A 152 5.31 -10.53 -4.73
CA LEU A 152 6.23 -11.26 -5.61
C LEU A 152 6.65 -12.62 -5.06
N ALA A 153 6.37 -12.89 -3.76
CA ALA A 153 6.68 -14.17 -3.13
C ALA A 153 5.77 -15.31 -3.62
N ARG A 154 4.52 -15.00 -3.95
CA ARG A 154 3.44 -15.96 -4.21
C ARG A 154 2.83 -15.80 -5.61
N PRO A 155 3.61 -16.04 -6.70
CA PRO A 155 3.07 -16.01 -8.07
C PRO A 155 2.01 -17.10 -8.33
N ASP A 156 1.96 -18.16 -7.54
CA ASP A 156 0.89 -19.17 -7.55
C ASP A 156 -0.47 -18.58 -7.12
N PHE A 157 -0.47 -17.60 -6.21
CA PHE A 157 -1.67 -16.90 -5.79
C PHE A 157 -2.04 -15.78 -6.78
N TYR A 158 -1.06 -14.95 -7.16
CA TYR A 158 -1.26 -13.86 -8.12
C TYR A 158 0.05 -13.54 -8.83
N ASN A 159 0.11 -13.85 -10.13
CA ASN A 159 1.32 -13.70 -10.93
C ASN A 159 1.45 -12.27 -11.47
N TRP A 160 2.04 -11.37 -10.68
CA TRP A 160 2.23 -9.97 -11.07
C TRP A 160 2.96 -9.77 -12.38
N PRO A 161 4.06 -10.46 -12.73
CA PRO A 161 4.70 -10.37 -14.04
C PRO A 161 3.72 -10.56 -15.20
N ASP A 162 2.87 -11.60 -15.17
CA ASP A 162 1.90 -11.86 -16.22
C ASP A 162 0.79 -10.80 -16.28
N GLN A 163 0.31 -10.35 -15.11
CA GLN A 163 -0.70 -9.30 -15.02
C GLN A 163 -0.18 -7.97 -15.58
N LEU A 164 1.06 -7.61 -15.26
CA LEU A 164 1.71 -6.41 -15.77
C LEU A 164 1.96 -6.50 -17.28
N ALA A 165 2.45 -7.64 -17.76
CA ALA A 165 2.67 -7.86 -19.20
C ALA A 165 1.37 -7.71 -20.00
N ALA A 166 0.22 -8.11 -19.44
CA ALA A 166 -1.08 -7.93 -20.04
C ALA A 166 -1.62 -6.49 -19.94
N ALA A 167 -1.43 -5.83 -18.79
CA ALA A 167 -2.01 -4.51 -18.52
C ALA A 167 -1.23 -3.36 -19.16
N LEU A 168 0.11 -3.41 -19.18
CA LEU A 168 0.95 -2.30 -19.64
C LEU A 168 0.69 -1.86 -21.08
N PRO A 169 0.47 -2.76 -22.06
CA PRO A 169 0.13 -2.34 -23.43
C PRO A 169 -1.21 -1.61 -23.55
N VAL A 170 -2.13 -1.86 -22.62
CA VAL A 170 -3.47 -1.23 -22.59
C VAL A 170 -3.44 0.10 -21.86
N ALA A 171 -2.84 0.14 -20.67
CA ALA A 171 -2.69 1.35 -19.87
C ALA A 171 -1.72 2.35 -20.53
N ASP A 172 -0.72 1.86 -21.27
CA ASP A 172 0.30 2.64 -21.97
C ASP A 172 0.82 3.83 -21.13
N PRO A 173 1.36 3.59 -19.90
CA PRO A 173 1.72 4.66 -18.98
C PRO A 173 3.03 5.35 -19.37
N ASP A 174 3.16 6.61 -18.95
CA ASP A 174 4.42 7.38 -18.99
C ASP A 174 5.23 7.17 -17.72
N ILE A 175 4.52 7.06 -16.60
CA ILE A 175 5.08 6.94 -15.26
C ILE A 175 4.38 5.79 -14.56
N ILE A 176 5.16 4.94 -13.89
CA ILE A 176 4.63 3.84 -13.08
C ILE A 176 5.07 4.03 -11.64
N VAL A 177 4.10 3.97 -10.72
CA VAL A 177 4.33 3.91 -9.28
C VAL A 177 3.99 2.50 -8.83
N ALA A 178 4.99 1.73 -8.44
CA ALA A 178 4.83 0.32 -8.08
C ALA A 178 5.23 0.06 -6.62
N THR A 179 4.47 -0.76 -5.91
CA THR A 179 4.81 -1.24 -4.57
C THR A 179 4.47 -2.72 -4.42
N PHE A 180 5.41 -3.50 -3.92
CA PHE A 180 5.25 -4.92 -3.62
C PHE A 180 6.10 -5.26 -2.41
N GLY A 181 5.57 -6.08 -1.52
CA GLY A 181 6.36 -6.57 -0.42
C GLY A 181 5.63 -6.73 0.91
N GLY A 182 4.49 -6.08 1.11
CA GLY A 182 3.73 -6.18 2.34
C GLY A 182 3.41 -7.62 2.75
N ASN A 183 3.16 -8.48 1.76
CA ASN A 183 2.85 -9.90 1.96
C ASN A 183 4.04 -10.84 1.65
N ASP A 184 5.23 -10.30 1.37
CA ASP A 184 6.34 -11.10 0.86
C ASP A 184 7.32 -11.59 1.94
N ALA A 185 7.05 -11.31 3.23
CA ALA A 185 7.83 -11.80 4.36
C ALA A 185 7.61 -13.30 4.65
N GLN A 186 7.58 -14.12 3.62
CA GLN A 186 7.28 -15.55 3.66
C GLN A 186 8.14 -16.34 2.68
N GLY A 187 7.94 -17.67 2.59
CA GLY A 187 8.61 -18.52 1.61
C GLY A 187 8.25 -18.13 0.17
N LEU A 188 9.18 -18.33 -0.76
CA LEU A 188 8.99 -18.03 -2.18
C LEU A 188 8.43 -19.26 -2.90
N SER A 189 7.27 -19.12 -3.56
CA SER A 189 6.71 -20.20 -4.37
C SER A 189 7.27 -20.22 -5.80
N ALA A 190 7.08 -21.34 -6.48
CA ALA A 190 7.34 -21.46 -7.91
C ALA A 190 6.31 -20.67 -8.72
N PHE A 191 6.66 -20.36 -9.98
CA PHE A 191 5.73 -19.78 -10.95
C PHE A 191 4.87 -20.89 -11.58
N GLU A 192 4.07 -21.55 -10.77
CA GLU A 192 3.18 -22.65 -11.12
C GLU A 192 1.82 -22.40 -10.49
N GLU A 193 0.74 -22.99 -10.98
CA GLU A 193 -0.60 -22.80 -10.42
C GLU A 193 -0.78 -23.45 -9.04
N GLU A 194 -0.01 -24.51 -8.75
CA GLU A 194 -0.04 -25.19 -7.46
C GLU A 194 1.01 -24.61 -6.52
N LEU A 195 0.63 -24.39 -5.27
CA LEU A 195 1.56 -23.94 -4.24
C LEU A 195 2.70 -24.93 -4.05
N ARG A 196 3.90 -24.51 -4.38
CA ARG A 196 5.14 -25.23 -4.10
C ARG A 196 6.23 -24.22 -3.72
N PHE A 197 6.61 -24.19 -2.47
CA PHE A 197 7.73 -23.35 -2.04
C PHE A 197 9.05 -23.88 -2.62
N VAL A 198 9.81 -22.99 -3.25
CA VAL A 198 11.16 -23.25 -3.77
C VAL A 198 12.23 -22.79 -2.79
N ILE A 199 11.92 -21.78 -1.98
CA ILE A 199 12.76 -21.30 -0.88
C ILE A 199 11.83 -21.05 0.31
N GLY A 200 12.24 -21.51 1.48
CA GLY A 200 11.47 -21.38 2.72
C GLY A 200 11.54 -19.98 3.35
N ASP A 201 11.37 -19.93 4.66
CA ASP A 201 11.38 -18.70 5.46
C ASP A 201 12.62 -17.83 5.18
N PRO A 202 12.46 -16.50 4.99
CA PRO A 202 13.56 -15.59 4.66
C PRO A 202 14.65 -15.53 5.73
N VAL A 203 14.32 -15.64 7.02
CA VAL A 203 15.32 -15.59 8.10
C VAL A 203 16.16 -16.86 8.11
N ALA A 204 15.52 -18.01 7.90
CA ALA A 204 16.22 -19.30 7.87
C ALA A 204 17.06 -19.51 6.60
N ASN A 205 16.72 -18.85 5.50
CA ASN A 205 17.34 -19.02 4.18
C ASN A 205 17.79 -17.69 3.58
N GLU A 206 18.28 -16.73 4.39
CA GLU A 206 18.45 -15.32 4.01
C GLU A 206 19.23 -15.12 2.70
N ALA A 207 20.35 -15.83 2.51
CA ALA A 207 21.17 -15.62 1.33
C ALA A 207 20.47 -16.05 0.03
N GLU A 208 19.83 -17.23 0.02
CA GLU A 208 19.11 -17.76 -1.15
C GLU A 208 17.84 -16.98 -1.40
N TRP A 209 17.10 -16.66 -0.33
CA TRP A 209 15.87 -15.90 -0.38
C TRP A 209 16.11 -14.49 -0.95
N SER A 210 17.10 -13.78 -0.39
CA SER A 210 17.46 -12.43 -0.86
C SER A 210 17.89 -12.42 -2.32
N ALA A 211 18.67 -13.42 -2.76
CA ALA A 211 19.11 -13.52 -4.15
C ALA A 211 17.92 -13.72 -5.10
N GLU A 212 17.01 -14.63 -4.78
CA GLU A 212 15.82 -14.89 -5.60
C GLU A 212 14.85 -13.71 -5.58
N TYR A 213 14.58 -13.11 -4.40
CA TYR A 213 13.67 -11.96 -4.32
C TYR A 213 14.24 -10.74 -5.04
N THR A 214 15.56 -10.47 -4.92
CA THR A 214 16.24 -9.42 -5.69
C THR A 214 16.07 -9.64 -7.19
N LYS A 215 16.15 -10.89 -7.63
CA LYS A 215 15.92 -11.24 -9.03
C LYS A 215 14.46 -10.96 -9.43
N ARG A 216 13.47 -11.43 -8.67
CA ARG A 216 12.04 -11.22 -8.96
C ARG A 216 11.68 -9.75 -9.03
N ALA A 217 12.09 -8.96 -8.01
CA ALA A 217 11.88 -7.52 -7.99
C ALA A 217 12.57 -6.84 -9.18
N GLY A 218 13.78 -7.28 -9.51
CA GLY A 218 14.53 -6.79 -10.65
C GLY A 218 13.85 -7.10 -11.99
N ASP A 219 13.39 -8.32 -12.19
CA ASP A 219 12.67 -8.72 -13.41
C ASP A 219 11.39 -7.87 -13.60
N VAL A 220 10.66 -7.60 -12.53
CA VAL A 220 9.50 -6.69 -12.57
C VAL A 220 9.93 -5.27 -12.88
N MET A 221 10.97 -4.73 -12.24
CA MET A 221 11.46 -3.39 -12.55
C MET A 221 11.89 -3.26 -14.02
N ASP A 222 12.56 -4.29 -14.57
CA ASP A 222 12.97 -4.31 -15.99
C ASP A 222 11.74 -4.29 -16.92
N LEU A 223 10.71 -5.09 -16.62
CA LEU A 223 9.44 -5.07 -17.37
C LEU A 223 8.75 -3.70 -17.31
N LEU A 224 8.76 -3.05 -16.14
CA LEU A 224 8.17 -1.72 -15.97
C LEU A 224 8.94 -0.64 -16.73
N LEU A 225 10.27 -0.74 -16.84
CA LEU A 225 11.13 0.20 -17.58
C LEU A 225 11.01 0.09 -19.10
N GLU A 226 10.48 -1.01 -19.62
CA GLU A 226 10.32 -1.19 -21.07
C GLU A 226 9.56 -0.03 -21.71
N GLY A 227 9.95 0.34 -22.92
CA GLY A 227 9.35 1.48 -23.64
C GLY A 227 9.75 2.86 -23.13
N GLY A 228 10.76 2.96 -22.25
CA GLY A 228 11.28 4.23 -21.75
C GLY A 228 10.39 4.89 -20.69
N ARG A 229 9.63 4.10 -19.94
CA ARG A 229 8.77 4.58 -18.85
C ARG A 229 9.62 5.04 -17.67
N THR A 230 9.16 6.04 -16.92
CA THR A 230 9.69 6.34 -15.58
C THR A 230 9.12 5.35 -14.58
N VAL A 231 9.98 4.76 -13.75
CA VAL A 231 9.57 3.81 -12.71
C VAL A 231 9.94 4.36 -11.34
N ILE A 232 8.92 4.46 -10.48
CA ILE A 232 9.04 4.81 -9.06
C ILE A 232 8.64 3.58 -8.27
N TRP A 233 9.62 2.99 -7.57
CA TRP A 233 9.37 1.85 -6.69
C TRP A 233 9.22 2.35 -5.26
N VAL A 234 8.05 2.14 -4.70
CA VAL A 234 7.74 2.50 -3.32
C VAL A 234 8.07 1.29 -2.44
N GLY A 235 8.98 1.46 -1.50
CA GLY A 235 9.31 0.44 -0.50
C GLY A 235 8.17 0.26 0.50
N ILE A 236 8.33 -0.71 1.39
CA ILE A 236 7.35 -1.05 2.43
C ILE A 236 7.76 -0.47 3.79
N PRO A 237 6.82 -0.22 4.71
CA PRO A 237 7.14 0.11 6.09
C PRO A 237 7.61 -1.13 6.87
N ASN A 238 8.10 -0.92 8.09
CA ASN A 238 8.31 -1.99 9.06
C ASN A 238 7.02 -2.29 9.84
N ASP A 239 7.01 -3.40 10.57
CA ASP A 239 5.89 -3.91 11.36
C ASP A 239 6.16 -3.74 12.87
N ASP A 240 5.13 -3.67 13.71
CA ASP A 240 5.26 -3.60 15.16
C ASP A 240 5.70 -4.95 15.77
N ASN A 241 5.43 -6.06 15.08
CA ASN A 241 5.92 -7.37 15.44
C ASN A 241 7.39 -7.53 15.00
N PRO A 242 8.34 -7.74 15.93
CA PRO A 242 9.76 -7.82 15.61
C PRO A 242 10.11 -9.01 14.73
N ASP A 243 9.37 -10.13 14.81
CA ASP A 243 9.60 -11.32 13.99
C ASP A 243 9.17 -11.09 12.54
N VAL A 244 8.06 -10.38 12.32
CA VAL A 244 7.62 -9.94 10.99
C VAL A 244 8.60 -8.91 10.44
N THR A 245 8.94 -7.90 11.22
CA THR A 245 9.94 -6.87 10.86
C THR A 245 11.29 -7.47 10.47
N ALA A 246 11.76 -8.54 11.14
CA ALA A 246 13.00 -9.21 10.74
C ALA A 246 12.94 -9.79 9.32
N ARG A 247 11.80 -10.37 8.92
CA ARG A 247 11.57 -10.90 7.57
C ARG A 247 11.41 -9.79 6.55
N LEU A 248 10.61 -8.77 6.87
CA LEU A 248 10.40 -7.58 6.02
C LEU A 248 11.72 -6.84 5.78
N ALA A 249 12.63 -6.78 6.77
CA ALA A 249 13.94 -6.16 6.60
C ALA A 249 14.81 -6.87 5.57
N ILE A 250 14.69 -8.19 5.43
CA ILE A 250 15.38 -8.96 4.39
C ILE A 250 14.78 -8.62 3.02
N GLN A 251 13.46 -8.58 2.92
CA GLN A 251 12.72 -8.22 1.73
C GLN A 251 13.06 -6.77 1.28
N ASP A 252 13.01 -5.80 2.20
CA ASP A 252 13.32 -4.38 1.91
C ASP A 252 14.75 -4.22 1.36
N ARG A 253 15.74 -4.90 1.99
CA ARG A 253 17.13 -4.90 1.48
C ARG A 253 17.24 -5.49 0.08
N ALA A 254 16.51 -6.56 -0.20
CA ALA A 254 16.52 -7.22 -1.51
C ALA A 254 15.88 -6.32 -2.59
N ALA A 255 14.76 -5.66 -2.29
CA ALA A 255 14.13 -4.71 -3.18
C ALA A 255 15.02 -3.48 -3.44
N LYS A 256 15.65 -2.93 -2.39
CA LYS A 256 16.63 -1.84 -2.51
C LYS A 256 17.83 -2.23 -3.37
N ALA A 257 18.34 -3.46 -3.22
CA ALA A 257 19.44 -3.97 -4.04
C ALA A 257 19.03 -4.10 -5.52
N ALA A 258 17.81 -4.57 -5.80
CA ALA A 258 17.27 -4.63 -7.16
C ALA A 258 17.16 -3.24 -7.80
N ALA A 259 16.65 -2.25 -7.07
CA ALA A 259 16.55 -0.86 -7.53
C ALA A 259 17.91 -0.21 -7.72
N ALA A 260 18.88 -0.41 -6.79
CA ALA A 260 20.22 0.14 -6.88
C ALA A 260 21.00 -0.34 -8.12
N ALA A 261 20.67 -1.53 -8.63
CA ALA A 261 21.25 -2.04 -9.88
C ALA A 261 20.61 -1.42 -11.15
N ARG A 262 19.57 -0.59 -11.00
CA ARG A 262 18.78 0.03 -12.08
C ARG A 262 18.67 1.54 -11.88
N PRO A 263 19.62 2.32 -12.41
CA PRO A 263 19.69 3.77 -12.15
C PRO A 263 18.44 4.54 -12.64
N ASP A 264 17.64 3.93 -13.53
CA ASP A 264 16.40 4.52 -14.05
C ASP A 264 15.17 4.21 -13.16
N VAL A 265 15.36 3.47 -12.06
CA VAL A 265 14.34 3.25 -11.04
C VAL A 265 14.57 4.19 -9.87
N THR A 266 13.59 5.05 -9.56
CA THR A 266 13.59 5.85 -8.34
C THR A 266 12.99 5.03 -7.20
N PHE A 267 13.76 4.82 -6.13
CA PHE A 267 13.29 4.11 -4.94
C PHE A 267 12.85 5.11 -3.86
N ILE A 268 11.60 4.96 -3.36
CA ILE A 268 11.09 5.70 -2.21
C ILE A 268 11.24 4.84 -0.97
N ASP A 269 12.05 5.28 -0.03
CA ASP A 269 12.36 4.55 1.20
C ASP A 269 11.26 4.72 2.26
N THR A 270 10.18 3.98 2.12
CA THR A 270 9.05 3.97 3.05
C THR A 270 9.47 3.47 4.44
N TRP A 271 10.39 2.51 4.50
CA TRP A 271 10.95 2.04 5.77
C TRP A 271 11.56 3.18 6.59
N ALA A 272 12.49 3.92 5.99
CA ALA A 272 13.12 5.06 6.66
C ALA A 272 12.12 6.17 6.98
N ARG A 273 11.15 6.41 6.10
CA ARG A 273 10.13 7.45 6.24
C ARG A 273 9.22 7.24 7.44
N PHE A 274 8.86 5.98 7.72
CA PHE A 274 7.91 5.60 8.78
C PHE A 274 8.57 4.87 9.96
N SER A 275 9.88 5.01 10.11
CA SER A 275 10.61 4.54 11.27
C SER A 275 10.88 5.65 12.28
N GLY A 276 11.05 5.26 13.53
CA GLY A 276 11.56 6.13 14.57
C GLY A 276 13.05 6.45 14.39
N ARG A 277 13.61 7.26 15.29
CA ARG A 277 15.01 7.75 15.21
C ARG A 277 16.07 6.66 15.14
N GLU A 278 15.78 5.48 15.69
CA GLU A 278 16.70 4.33 15.70
C GLU A 278 16.41 3.33 14.57
N GLY A 279 15.50 3.66 13.64
CA GLY A 279 15.09 2.79 12.55
C GLY A 279 14.07 1.72 12.95
N ASN A 280 13.58 1.75 14.20
CA ASN A 280 12.55 0.85 14.70
C ASN A 280 11.16 1.32 14.28
N TRP A 281 10.19 0.45 14.41
CA TRP A 281 8.79 0.78 14.21
C TRP A 281 8.37 2.02 15.00
N ALA A 282 7.54 2.85 14.38
CA ALA A 282 7.02 4.06 14.99
C ALA A 282 5.53 4.23 14.67
N GLU A 283 4.75 4.45 15.71
CA GLU A 283 3.33 4.80 15.60
C GLU A 283 3.15 6.23 15.08
N PHE A 284 4.07 7.15 15.46
CA PHE A 284 4.02 8.57 15.10
C PHE A 284 5.22 8.99 14.26
N VAL A 285 4.95 9.75 13.20
CA VAL A 285 5.99 10.45 12.44
C VAL A 285 5.65 11.94 12.31
N ILE A 286 6.64 12.76 11.95
CA ILE A 286 6.41 14.18 11.68
C ILE A 286 5.73 14.33 10.32
N ASP A 287 4.59 14.99 10.31
CA ASP A 287 3.88 15.40 9.11
C ASP A 287 4.60 16.60 8.48
N PRO A 288 5.04 16.56 7.23
CA PRO A 288 5.73 17.68 6.59
C PRO A 288 4.84 18.90 6.33
N ARG A 289 3.51 18.75 6.41
CA ARG A 289 2.54 19.82 6.14
C ARG A 289 2.47 20.84 7.28
N ASP A 290 2.60 20.39 8.53
CA ASP A 290 2.45 21.22 9.72
C ASP A 290 3.60 21.08 10.74
N GLY A 291 4.48 20.10 10.57
CA GLY A 291 5.59 19.81 11.46
C GLY A 291 5.18 19.10 12.77
N GLU A 292 3.94 18.63 12.86
CA GLU A 292 3.43 17.93 14.04
C GLU A 292 3.61 16.41 13.93
N GLY A 293 3.65 15.73 15.07
CA GLY A 293 3.60 14.28 15.13
C GLY A 293 2.20 13.78 14.84
N LYS A 294 2.05 12.88 13.87
CA LYS A 294 0.80 12.20 13.53
C LYS A 294 0.93 10.70 13.75
N ASP A 295 -0.10 10.10 14.32
CA ASP A 295 -0.30 8.66 14.24
C ASP A 295 -0.49 8.25 12.78
N VAL A 296 0.34 7.29 12.32
CA VAL A 296 0.41 6.90 10.92
C VAL A 296 0.18 5.42 10.68
N ARG A 297 -0.12 4.64 11.74
CA ARG A 297 -0.28 3.19 11.64
C ARG A 297 -1.73 2.76 11.77
N ALA A 298 -2.12 1.77 10.99
CA ALA A 298 -3.37 1.04 11.20
C ALA A 298 -3.24 0.10 12.40
N GLY A 299 -4.38 -0.43 12.87
CA GLY A 299 -4.42 -1.26 14.07
C GLY A 299 -3.78 -2.65 13.92
N ASP A 300 -3.38 -3.04 12.70
CA ASP A 300 -2.63 -4.27 12.42
C ASP A 300 -1.12 -4.16 12.64
N GLY A 301 -0.62 -2.95 12.94
CA GLY A 301 0.79 -2.69 13.19
C GLY A 301 1.67 -2.52 11.96
N PHE A 302 1.20 -2.90 10.78
CA PHE A 302 1.92 -2.83 9.51
C PHE A 302 1.45 -1.69 8.61
N HIS A 303 0.18 -1.74 8.17
CA HIS A 303 -0.34 -0.79 7.20
C HIS A 303 -0.33 0.65 7.71
N LEU A 304 -0.24 1.58 6.78
CA LEU A 304 -0.43 2.98 7.07
C LEU A 304 -1.92 3.30 7.22
N ASN A 305 -2.27 4.10 8.24
CA ASN A 305 -3.61 4.66 8.35
C ASN A 305 -3.78 5.86 7.39
N VAL A 306 -4.90 6.58 7.47
CA VAL A 306 -5.20 7.73 6.62
C VAL A 306 -4.08 8.78 6.64
N ASN A 307 -3.56 9.15 7.83
CA ASN A 307 -2.48 10.14 7.92
C ASN A 307 -1.19 9.65 7.25
N GLY A 308 -0.81 8.38 7.50
CA GLY A 308 0.38 7.78 6.90
C GLY A 308 0.25 7.66 5.39
N ALA A 309 -0.92 7.24 4.90
CA ALA A 309 -1.21 7.13 3.47
C ALA A 309 -1.14 8.49 2.75
N GLU A 310 -1.70 9.54 3.35
CA GLU A 310 -1.62 10.92 2.81
C GLU A 310 -0.18 11.43 2.78
N ILE A 311 0.59 11.20 3.85
CA ILE A 311 2.00 11.61 3.92
C ILE A 311 2.82 10.90 2.85
N LEU A 312 2.64 9.57 2.68
CA LEU A 312 3.34 8.82 1.65
C LEU A 312 2.92 9.28 0.24
N ALA A 313 1.63 9.52 0.02
CA ALA A 313 1.13 10.03 -1.25
C ALA A 313 1.73 11.40 -1.61
N LEU A 314 1.96 12.29 -0.63
CA LEU A 314 2.65 13.57 -0.85
C LEU A 314 4.11 13.38 -1.26
N ASP A 315 4.83 12.47 -0.58
CA ASP A 315 6.22 12.18 -0.91
C ASP A 315 6.34 11.61 -2.34
N ILE A 316 5.45 10.67 -2.71
CA ILE A 316 5.39 10.10 -4.07
C ILE A 316 4.99 11.18 -5.10
N ALA A 317 3.96 11.98 -4.79
CA ALA A 317 3.48 13.03 -5.70
C ALA A 317 4.56 14.07 -5.99
N GLN A 318 5.46 14.35 -5.05
CA GLN A 318 6.59 15.25 -5.28
C GLN A 318 7.54 14.69 -6.36
N VAL A 319 7.90 13.40 -6.27
CA VAL A 319 8.75 12.72 -7.25
C VAL A 319 8.09 12.70 -8.64
N VAL A 320 6.79 12.37 -8.70
CA VAL A 320 6.04 12.39 -9.96
C VAL A 320 5.99 13.80 -10.57
N ARG A 321 5.73 14.83 -9.75
CA ARG A 321 5.72 16.22 -10.23
C ARG A 321 7.06 16.68 -10.77
N ASP A 322 8.15 16.23 -10.17
CA ASP A 322 9.49 16.56 -10.64
C ASP A 322 9.78 15.92 -12.01
N ASP A 323 9.34 14.66 -12.22
CA ASP A 323 9.40 14.02 -13.54
C ASP A 323 8.49 14.74 -14.56
N LEU A 324 7.27 15.11 -14.18
CA LEU A 324 6.37 15.89 -15.05
C LEU A 324 6.98 17.22 -15.48
N ARG A 325 7.64 17.94 -14.55
CA ARG A 325 8.39 19.18 -14.87
C ARG A 325 9.56 18.91 -15.81
N ALA A 326 10.30 17.83 -15.59
CA ALA A 326 11.39 17.41 -16.47
C ALA A 326 10.90 17.11 -17.91
N ARG A 327 9.66 16.60 -18.04
CA ARG A 327 8.97 16.41 -19.33
C ARG A 327 8.39 17.70 -19.91
N GLY A 328 8.50 18.83 -19.21
CA GLY A 328 8.06 20.15 -19.67
C GLY A 328 6.64 20.54 -19.24
N ALA A 329 6.03 19.83 -18.29
CA ALA A 329 4.75 20.24 -17.72
C ALA A 329 4.89 21.55 -16.93
N ASN A 330 3.90 22.40 -17.01
CA ASN A 330 3.83 23.65 -16.23
C ASN A 330 2.94 23.44 -15.00
N ILE A 331 3.55 23.01 -13.89
CA ILE A 331 2.88 22.72 -12.59
C ILE A 331 3.70 23.21 -11.41
#